data_13969f9deaedee999fc8463a57f32976
#
_entry.id   13969f9deaedee999fc8463a57f32976
#
_cell.length_a   1.000
_cell.length_b   1.000
_cell.length_c   1.000
_cell.angle_alpha   90.00
_cell.angle_beta   90.00
_cell.angle_gamma   90.00
#
_symmetry.space_group_name_H-M   'P 1'
#
loop_
_entity.id
_entity.type
_entity.pdbx_description
1 polymer ?
#
loop_
_entity_poly.entity_id
_entity_poly.type
_entity_poly.pdbx_seq_one_letter_code
_entity_poly.pdbx_strand_id
1 'polypeptide(L)'
;MKTLNLIGLDKEKSKELVNHLNDLLANYQIFYQNLRGFHWNVKGSNFFELHAKFEEYYNDAIEKVDEIAERVLTLEGTPLHSYSAYMKQAEIKEVTGVSDGNRCVKEIVGNLGILIRKEREILALAAEIGDDGTQDVILPYHLEIDAIQEARKEFMDATCIFK
;
A
#
# COMPACT_ATOMS: atom_id res chain seq x y z
N MET A 1 -11.68 -33.56 5.35
CA MET A 1 -10.24 -33.50 5.63
C MET A 1 -9.72 -32.23 5.00
N LYS A 2 -9.10 -31.30 5.74
CA LYS A 2 -8.53 -30.07 5.16
C LYS A 2 -7.35 -30.43 4.28
N THR A 3 -7.34 -29.93 3.05
CA THR A 3 -6.18 -30.07 2.15
C THR A 3 -5.19 -28.96 2.46
N LEU A 4 -3.94 -29.31 2.81
CA LEU A 4 -2.89 -28.36 3.11
C LEU A 4 -2.08 -28.05 1.85
N ASN A 5 -1.53 -26.81 1.79
CA ASN A 5 -0.54 -26.39 0.80
C ASN A 5 0.87 -26.86 1.20
N LEU A 6 1.90 -26.54 0.40
CA LEU A 6 3.29 -26.99 0.64
C LEU A 6 3.90 -26.46 1.95
N ILE A 7 3.39 -25.36 2.47
CA ILE A 7 3.85 -24.78 3.75
C ILE A 7 2.94 -25.13 4.94
N GLY A 8 2.01 -26.08 4.74
CA GLY A 8 1.17 -26.64 5.81
C GLY A 8 -0.06 -25.82 6.19
N LEU A 9 -0.44 -24.81 5.40
CA LEU A 9 -1.65 -24.01 5.62
C LEU A 9 -2.87 -24.60 4.90
N ASP A 10 -4.07 -24.29 5.39
CA ASP A 10 -5.33 -24.63 4.72
C ASP A 10 -5.38 -24.06 3.31
N LYS A 11 -5.54 -24.92 2.31
CA LYS A 11 -5.40 -24.54 0.89
C LYS A 11 -6.48 -23.56 0.43
N GLU A 12 -7.72 -23.71 0.88
CA GLU A 12 -8.81 -22.81 0.47
C GLU A 12 -8.66 -21.43 1.14
N LYS A 13 -8.28 -21.40 2.40
CA LYS A 13 -7.99 -20.15 3.11
C LYS A 13 -6.75 -19.44 2.56
N SER A 14 -5.73 -20.19 2.12
CA SER A 14 -4.57 -19.61 1.44
C SER A 14 -4.94 -18.96 0.12
N LYS A 15 -5.88 -19.51 -0.64
CA LYS A 15 -6.39 -18.87 -1.87
C LYS A 15 -7.14 -17.57 -1.58
N GLU A 16 -7.93 -17.53 -0.51
CA GLU A 16 -8.58 -16.30 -0.05
C GLU A 16 -7.55 -15.22 0.30
N LEU A 17 -6.51 -15.60 1.05
CA LEU A 17 -5.40 -14.71 1.40
C LEU A 17 -4.63 -14.21 0.15
N VAL A 18 -4.38 -15.07 -0.83
CA VAL A 18 -3.79 -14.70 -2.13
C VAL A 18 -4.64 -13.65 -2.86
N ASN A 19 -5.95 -13.75 -2.82
CA ASN A 19 -6.83 -12.75 -3.43
C ASN A 19 -6.70 -11.38 -2.75
N HIS A 20 -6.65 -11.35 -1.43
CA HIS A 20 -6.41 -10.12 -0.66
C HIS A 20 -5.02 -9.52 -0.91
N LEU A 21 -3.98 -10.34 -1.00
CA LEU A 21 -2.62 -9.90 -1.32
C LEU A 21 -2.53 -9.35 -2.76
N ASN A 22 -3.17 -9.98 -3.73
CA ASN A 22 -3.25 -9.47 -5.10
C ASN A 22 -4.02 -8.15 -5.20
N ASP A 23 -5.06 -7.98 -4.41
CA ASP A 23 -5.77 -6.71 -4.30
C ASP A 23 -4.87 -5.62 -3.69
N LEU A 24 -4.13 -5.93 -2.63
CA LEU A 24 -3.14 -5.03 -2.02
C LEU A 24 -2.03 -4.69 -3.03
N LEU A 25 -1.49 -5.69 -3.75
CA LEU A 25 -0.48 -5.52 -4.80
C LEU A 25 -0.94 -4.52 -5.87
N ALA A 26 -2.16 -4.67 -6.38
CA ALA A 26 -2.72 -3.78 -7.36
C ALA A 26 -2.83 -2.33 -6.84
N ASN A 27 -3.24 -2.15 -5.59
CA ASN A 27 -3.34 -0.84 -4.96
C ASN A 27 -1.97 -0.20 -4.75
N TYR A 28 -0.95 -0.95 -4.31
CA TYR A 28 0.42 -0.44 -4.19
C TYR A 28 1.02 -0.06 -5.55
N GLN A 29 0.71 -0.76 -6.63
CA GLN A 29 1.16 -0.40 -7.98
C GLN A 29 0.60 0.95 -8.44
N ILE A 30 -0.68 1.22 -8.21
CA ILE A 30 -1.28 2.51 -8.58
C ILE A 30 -0.78 3.61 -7.64
N PHE A 31 -0.65 3.34 -6.35
CA PHE A 31 -0.07 4.25 -5.37
C PHE A 31 1.37 4.65 -5.75
N TYR A 32 2.22 3.66 -6.09
CA TYR A 32 3.58 3.88 -6.58
C TYR A 32 3.61 4.82 -7.79
N GLN A 33 2.74 4.60 -8.78
CA GLN A 33 2.70 5.46 -9.97
C GLN A 33 2.22 6.87 -9.63
N ASN A 34 1.23 7.02 -8.76
CA ASN A 34 0.77 8.33 -8.29
C ASN A 34 1.89 9.10 -7.59
N LEU A 35 2.64 8.46 -6.71
CA LEU A 35 3.79 9.06 -6.00
C LEU A 35 4.86 9.56 -6.98
N ARG A 36 5.18 8.78 -8.01
CA ARG A 36 6.12 9.21 -9.06
C ARG A 36 5.58 10.41 -9.82
N GLY A 37 4.30 10.41 -10.18
CA GLY A 37 3.65 11.53 -10.82
C GLY A 37 3.69 12.80 -9.97
N PHE A 38 3.47 12.70 -8.67
CA PHE A 38 3.59 13.81 -7.72
C PHE A 38 5.04 14.28 -7.59
N HIS A 39 5.99 13.37 -7.45
CA HIS A 39 7.42 13.68 -7.40
C HIS A 39 7.88 14.51 -8.62
N TRP A 40 7.48 14.11 -9.82
CA TRP A 40 7.88 14.80 -11.05
C TRP A 40 7.20 16.15 -11.26
N ASN A 41 5.97 16.32 -10.78
CA ASN A 41 5.11 17.44 -11.15
C ASN A 41 4.84 18.44 -10.02
N VAL A 42 5.22 18.15 -8.78
CA VAL A 42 4.99 19.07 -7.64
C VAL A 42 5.68 20.41 -7.87
N LYS A 43 5.01 21.48 -7.47
CA LYS A 43 5.47 22.87 -7.58
C LYS A 43 5.13 23.65 -6.32
N GLY A 44 5.79 24.76 -6.10
CA GLY A 44 5.50 25.70 -5.02
C GLY A 44 6.60 25.84 -4.01
N SER A 45 6.33 26.51 -2.89
CA SER A 45 7.31 26.87 -1.86
C SER A 45 7.99 25.66 -1.18
N ASN A 46 7.26 24.56 -1.07
CA ASN A 46 7.72 23.32 -0.41
C ASN A 46 8.23 22.27 -1.43
N PHE A 47 8.64 22.72 -2.63
CA PHE A 47 9.08 21.82 -3.69
C PHE A 47 10.16 20.83 -3.25
N PHE A 48 11.24 21.31 -2.65
CA PHE A 48 12.40 20.47 -2.32
C PHE A 48 12.05 19.38 -1.31
N GLU A 49 11.28 19.73 -0.28
CA GLU A 49 10.88 18.79 0.78
C GLU A 49 9.90 17.74 0.25
N LEU A 50 8.87 18.18 -0.49
CA LEU A 50 7.86 17.29 -1.03
C LEU A 50 8.42 16.39 -2.14
N HIS A 51 9.24 16.94 -3.02
CA HIS A 51 9.92 16.19 -4.09
C HIS A 51 10.76 15.05 -3.50
N ALA A 52 11.59 15.33 -2.50
CA ALA A 52 12.39 14.33 -1.82
C ALA A 52 11.54 13.30 -1.04
N LYS A 53 10.48 13.76 -0.35
CA LYS A 53 9.61 12.86 0.41
C LYS A 53 8.79 11.93 -0.49
N PHE A 54 8.32 12.40 -1.63
CA PHE A 54 7.62 11.55 -2.59
C PHE A 54 8.54 10.50 -3.23
N GLU A 55 9.82 10.84 -3.42
CA GLU A 55 10.85 9.88 -3.86
C GLU A 55 11.07 8.77 -2.83
N GLU A 56 11.22 9.14 -1.55
CA GLU A 56 11.32 8.18 -0.44
C GLU A 56 10.12 7.22 -0.45
N TYR A 57 8.90 7.76 -0.58
CA TYR A 57 7.69 6.93 -0.56
C TYR A 57 7.54 6.03 -1.78
N TYR A 58 7.91 6.47 -3.00
CA TYR A 58 7.80 5.56 -4.13
C TYR A 58 8.88 4.47 -4.11
N ASN A 59 10.08 4.75 -3.58
CA ASN A 59 11.11 3.72 -3.40
C ASN A 59 10.66 2.67 -2.39
N ASP A 60 10.07 3.07 -1.28
CA ASP A 60 9.46 2.16 -0.31
C ASP A 60 8.29 1.35 -0.92
N ALA A 61 7.42 2.01 -1.66
CA ALA A 61 6.27 1.35 -2.29
C ALA A 61 6.70 0.26 -3.29
N ILE A 62 7.77 0.45 -4.07
CA ILE A 62 8.23 -0.57 -5.02
C ILE A 62 8.85 -1.78 -4.33
N GLU A 63 9.52 -1.60 -3.19
CA GLU A 63 10.01 -2.70 -2.37
C GLU A 63 8.83 -3.53 -1.83
N LYS A 64 7.80 -2.88 -1.29
CA LYS A 64 6.56 -3.54 -0.82
C LYS A 64 5.84 -4.30 -1.93
N VAL A 65 5.81 -3.76 -3.15
CA VAL A 65 5.26 -4.44 -4.33
C VAL A 65 5.94 -5.79 -4.56
N ASP A 66 7.27 -5.84 -4.50
CA ASP A 66 8.04 -7.07 -4.71
C ASP A 66 7.79 -8.09 -3.59
N GLU A 67 7.87 -7.65 -2.34
CA GLU A 67 7.63 -8.50 -1.16
C GLU A 67 6.21 -9.10 -1.15
N ILE A 68 5.19 -8.33 -1.51
CA ILE A 68 3.79 -8.82 -1.62
C ILE A 68 3.68 -9.86 -2.73
N ALA A 69 4.28 -9.62 -3.90
CA ALA A 69 4.26 -10.55 -5.01
C ALA A 69 4.96 -11.87 -4.66
N GLU A 70 6.12 -11.83 -4.00
CA GLU A 70 6.84 -13.01 -3.51
C GLU A 70 6.03 -13.76 -2.44
N ARG A 71 5.30 -13.04 -1.58
CA ARG A 71 4.41 -13.69 -0.60
C ARG A 71 3.26 -14.44 -1.29
N VAL A 72 2.68 -13.89 -2.36
CA VAL A 72 1.67 -14.57 -3.18
C VAL A 72 2.24 -15.88 -3.75
N LEU A 73 3.47 -15.87 -4.26
CA LEU A 73 4.15 -17.09 -4.76
C LEU A 73 4.35 -18.12 -3.67
N THR A 74 4.76 -17.71 -2.47
CA THR A 74 4.95 -18.61 -1.32
C THR A 74 3.65 -19.33 -0.93
N LEU A 75 2.50 -18.66 -1.10
CA LEU A 75 1.17 -19.22 -0.87
C LEU A 75 0.63 -20.05 -2.06
N GLU A 76 1.47 -20.39 -3.03
CA GLU A 76 1.14 -21.11 -4.27
C GLU A 76 0.16 -20.34 -5.19
N GLY A 77 0.10 -19.02 -5.06
CA GLY A 77 -0.69 -18.15 -5.92
C GLY A 77 0.11 -17.62 -7.11
N THR A 78 -0.59 -16.89 -7.98
CA THR A 78 0.01 -16.15 -9.08
C THR A 78 -0.16 -14.65 -8.83
N PRO A 79 0.92 -13.86 -8.69
CA PRO A 79 0.82 -12.43 -8.55
C PRO A 79 0.22 -11.79 -9.81
N LEU A 80 -0.63 -10.79 -9.65
CA LEU A 80 -1.03 -9.94 -10.77
C LEU A 80 0.21 -9.30 -11.39
N HIS A 81 0.30 -9.27 -12.73
CA HIS A 81 1.52 -8.85 -13.43
C HIS A 81 1.26 -8.08 -14.74
N SER A 82 0.14 -7.37 -14.81
CA SER A 82 -0.14 -6.47 -15.94
C SER A 82 -0.82 -5.18 -15.44
N TYR A 83 -0.52 -4.07 -16.11
CA TYR A 83 -1.14 -2.78 -15.76
C TYR A 83 -2.66 -2.80 -15.88
N SER A 84 -3.20 -3.47 -16.90
CA SER A 84 -4.66 -3.61 -17.05
C SER A 84 -5.30 -4.39 -15.89
N ALA A 85 -4.63 -5.40 -15.35
CA ALA A 85 -5.08 -6.14 -14.18
C ALA A 85 -5.05 -5.26 -12.92
N TYR A 86 -3.98 -4.49 -12.70
CA TYR A 86 -3.89 -3.55 -11.59
C TYR A 86 -4.99 -2.48 -11.65
N MET A 87 -5.19 -1.86 -12.81
CA MET A 87 -6.22 -0.84 -13.01
C MET A 87 -7.63 -1.36 -12.77
N LYS A 88 -7.89 -2.61 -13.14
CA LYS A 88 -9.18 -3.26 -12.93
C LYS A 88 -9.43 -3.58 -11.46
N GLN A 89 -8.40 -4.05 -10.75
CA GLN A 89 -8.50 -4.55 -9.38
C GLN A 89 -8.42 -3.43 -8.34
N ALA A 90 -7.57 -2.42 -8.56
CA ALA A 90 -7.28 -1.40 -7.57
C ALA A 90 -8.48 -0.49 -7.24
N GLU A 91 -8.69 -0.23 -5.96
CA GLU A 91 -9.57 0.81 -5.45
C GLU A 91 -8.95 2.20 -5.61
N ILE A 92 -7.64 2.32 -5.33
CA ILE A 92 -6.85 3.53 -5.60
C ILE A 92 -6.90 3.83 -7.09
N LYS A 93 -7.20 5.08 -7.44
CA LYS A 93 -7.28 5.53 -8.83
C LYS A 93 -6.03 6.31 -9.22
N GLU A 94 -5.66 6.21 -10.49
CA GLU A 94 -4.60 7.05 -11.05
C GLU A 94 -4.98 8.53 -10.96
N VAL A 95 -3.99 9.36 -10.66
CA VAL A 95 -4.15 10.81 -10.52
C VAL A 95 -3.27 11.51 -11.54
N THR A 96 -3.88 12.40 -12.33
CA THR A 96 -3.19 13.18 -13.35
C THR A 96 -3.42 14.67 -13.14
N GLY A 97 -2.46 15.50 -13.60
CA GLY A 97 -2.59 16.96 -13.64
C GLY A 97 -2.55 17.64 -12.25
N VAL A 98 -2.05 16.96 -11.22
CA VAL A 98 -1.88 17.52 -9.88
C VAL A 98 -0.43 17.96 -9.68
N SER A 99 -0.24 19.26 -9.37
CA SER A 99 1.07 19.85 -9.08
C SER A 99 1.10 20.68 -7.79
N ASP A 100 -0.06 21.00 -7.21
CA ASP A 100 -0.16 21.66 -5.92
C ASP A 100 0.23 20.70 -4.79
N GLY A 101 1.20 21.12 -3.95
CA GLY A 101 1.75 20.26 -2.90
C GLY A 101 0.72 19.80 -1.88
N ASN A 102 -0.20 20.67 -1.46
CA ASN A 102 -1.23 20.33 -0.48
C ASN A 102 -2.21 19.30 -1.07
N ARG A 103 -2.54 19.46 -2.34
CA ARG A 103 -3.39 18.50 -3.05
C ARG A 103 -2.71 17.16 -3.23
N CYS A 104 -1.41 17.13 -3.58
CA CYS A 104 -0.62 15.89 -3.62
C CYS A 104 -0.65 15.15 -2.27
N VAL A 105 -0.40 15.87 -1.17
CA VAL A 105 -0.43 15.30 0.19
C VAL A 105 -1.82 14.76 0.53
N LYS A 106 -2.88 15.47 0.17
CA LYS A 106 -4.26 15.02 0.40
C LYS A 106 -4.57 13.71 -0.33
N GLU A 107 -4.14 13.58 -1.58
CA GLU A 107 -4.29 12.35 -2.37
C GLU A 107 -3.52 11.18 -1.73
N ILE A 108 -2.26 11.42 -1.34
CA ILE A 108 -1.43 10.41 -0.66
C ILE A 108 -2.11 9.90 0.61
N VAL A 109 -2.60 10.80 1.44
CA VAL A 109 -3.27 10.44 2.69
C VAL A 109 -4.55 9.62 2.44
N GLY A 110 -5.33 9.98 1.43
CA GLY A 110 -6.50 9.20 1.02
C GLY A 110 -6.10 7.78 0.60
N ASN A 111 -5.04 7.65 -0.19
CA ASN A 111 -4.51 6.37 -0.64
C ASN A 111 -3.98 5.52 0.54
N LEU A 112 -3.27 6.12 1.49
CA LEU A 112 -2.81 5.43 2.71
C LEU A 112 -3.99 4.90 3.54
N GLY A 113 -5.12 5.62 3.59
CA GLY A 113 -6.34 5.15 4.24
C GLY A 113 -6.94 3.89 3.60
N ILE A 114 -6.80 3.75 2.28
CA ILE A 114 -7.21 2.54 1.55
C ILE A 114 -6.25 1.39 1.86
N LEU A 115 -4.94 1.63 1.79
CA LEU A 115 -3.91 0.61 2.03
C LEU A 115 -4.01 0.03 3.45
N ILE A 116 -4.08 0.87 4.46
CA ILE A 116 -4.14 0.43 5.87
C ILE A 116 -5.38 -0.43 6.16
N ARG A 117 -6.51 -0.14 5.54
CA ARG A 117 -7.72 -0.96 5.68
C ARG A 117 -7.52 -2.35 5.09
N LYS A 118 -6.92 -2.46 3.90
CA LYS A 118 -6.61 -3.73 3.24
C LYS A 118 -5.58 -4.54 4.01
N GLU A 119 -4.57 -3.90 4.55
CA GLU A 119 -3.55 -4.54 5.39
C GLU A 119 -4.17 -5.13 6.66
N ARG A 120 -5.09 -4.43 7.32
CA ARG A 120 -5.83 -4.97 8.48
C ARG A 120 -6.64 -6.22 8.14
N GLU A 121 -7.30 -6.24 7.00
CA GLU A 121 -8.05 -7.41 6.51
C GLU A 121 -7.11 -8.61 6.29
N ILE A 122 -5.96 -8.39 5.67
CA ILE A 122 -4.93 -9.41 5.45
C ILE A 122 -4.38 -9.93 6.79
N LEU A 123 -4.02 -9.04 7.71
CA LEU A 123 -3.50 -9.42 9.03
C LEU A 123 -4.51 -10.27 9.82
N ALA A 124 -5.78 -9.89 9.78
CA ALA A 124 -6.84 -10.66 10.45
C ALA A 124 -7.00 -12.06 9.86
N LEU A 125 -7.00 -12.18 8.55
CA LEU A 125 -7.12 -13.48 7.86
C LEU A 125 -5.87 -14.34 8.05
N ALA A 126 -4.67 -13.75 7.98
CA ALA A 126 -3.40 -14.43 8.22
C ALA A 126 -3.34 -14.99 9.64
N ALA A 127 -3.77 -14.22 10.66
CA ALA A 127 -3.85 -14.68 12.03
C ALA A 127 -4.85 -15.84 12.19
N GLU A 128 -6.02 -15.77 11.54
CA GLU A 128 -7.03 -16.84 11.58
C GLU A 128 -6.49 -18.18 11.09
N ILE A 129 -5.65 -18.17 10.05
CA ILE A 129 -5.12 -19.39 9.44
C ILE A 129 -3.75 -19.82 9.98
N GLY A 130 -3.17 -19.03 10.88
CA GLY A 130 -1.83 -19.28 11.46
C GLY A 130 -0.69 -19.02 10.48
N ASP A 131 -0.87 -18.05 9.55
CA ASP A 131 0.16 -17.62 8.60
C ASP A 131 1.01 -16.48 9.17
N ASP A 132 1.95 -16.84 10.03
CA ASP A 132 2.90 -15.91 10.64
C ASP A 132 3.77 -15.21 9.58
N GLY A 133 4.11 -15.89 8.49
CA GLY A 133 4.92 -15.32 7.43
C GLY A 133 4.23 -14.15 6.71
N THR A 134 2.93 -14.21 6.46
CA THR A 134 2.18 -13.06 5.93
C THR A 134 2.06 -11.95 6.97
N GLN A 135 1.87 -12.29 8.26
CA GLN A 135 1.84 -11.28 9.31
C GLN A 135 3.18 -10.54 9.42
N ASP A 136 4.31 -11.25 9.36
CA ASP A 136 5.66 -10.65 9.40
C ASP A 136 5.92 -9.67 8.24
N VAL A 137 5.40 -9.96 7.06
CA VAL A 137 5.52 -9.08 5.88
C VAL A 137 4.63 -7.84 6.02
N ILE A 138 3.37 -8.01 6.39
CA ILE A 138 2.37 -6.93 6.33
C ILE A 138 2.35 -6.04 7.56
N LEU A 139 2.64 -6.56 8.74
CA LEU A 139 2.59 -5.78 9.99
C LEU A 139 3.50 -4.53 9.97
N PRO A 140 4.75 -4.59 9.47
CA PRO A 140 5.59 -3.39 9.34
C PRO A 140 4.96 -2.29 8.49
N TYR A 141 4.30 -2.63 7.38
CA TYR A 141 3.63 -1.67 6.49
C TYR A 141 2.49 -0.95 7.22
N HIS A 142 1.67 -1.73 7.92
CA HIS A 142 0.57 -1.22 8.72
C HIS A 142 1.03 -0.24 9.80
N LEU A 143 2.07 -0.57 10.57
CA LEU A 143 2.62 0.28 11.63
C LEU A 143 3.24 1.57 11.06
N GLU A 144 3.87 1.51 9.90
CA GLU A 144 4.42 2.68 9.21
C GLU A 144 3.32 3.65 8.79
N ILE A 145 2.23 3.15 8.19
CA ILE A 145 1.10 4.00 7.80
C ILE A 145 0.41 4.62 9.02
N ASP A 146 0.25 3.89 10.11
CA ASP A 146 -0.26 4.43 11.36
C ASP A 146 0.59 5.62 11.85
N ALA A 147 1.92 5.50 11.84
CA ALA A 147 2.84 6.57 12.21
C ALA A 147 2.74 7.80 11.29
N ILE A 148 2.60 7.60 9.98
CA ILE A 148 2.40 8.68 9.01
C ILE A 148 1.07 9.41 9.25
N GLN A 149 0.00 8.69 9.54
CA GLN A 149 -1.31 9.27 9.82
C GLN A 149 -1.32 10.08 11.13
N GLU A 150 -0.58 9.63 12.13
CA GLU A 150 -0.41 10.36 13.39
C GLU A 150 0.36 11.66 13.18
N ALA A 151 1.50 11.60 12.50
CA ALA A 151 2.30 12.78 12.15
C ALA A 151 1.52 13.81 11.32
N ARG A 152 0.64 13.35 10.42
CA ARG A 152 -0.28 14.22 9.68
C ARG A 152 -1.25 14.97 10.58
N LYS A 153 -1.82 14.31 11.58
CA LYS A 153 -2.74 14.94 12.52
C LYS A 153 -2.06 16.11 13.22
N GLU A 154 -0.83 15.91 13.69
CA GLU A 154 -0.04 16.97 14.32
C GLU A 154 0.25 18.12 13.34
N PHE A 155 0.59 17.83 12.08
CA PHE A 155 0.84 18.84 11.05
C PHE A 155 -0.41 19.65 10.70
N MET A 156 -1.57 19.01 10.59
CA MET A 156 -2.85 19.67 10.32
C MET A 156 -3.29 20.55 11.48
N ASP A 157 -3.09 20.11 12.72
CA ASP A 157 -3.38 20.89 13.93
C ASP A 157 -2.45 22.10 14.05
N ALA A 158 -1.17 21.95 13.72
CA ALA A 158 -0.20 23.04 13.70
C ALA A 158 -0.52 24.12 12.64
N THR A 159 -1.01 23.72 11.45
CA THR A 159 -1.39 24.66 10.39
C THR A 159 -2.71 25.40 10.68
N CYS A 160 -3.58 24.87 11.52
CA CYS A 160 -4.77 25.55 12.01
C CYS A 160 -4.47 26.69 13.00
N ILE A 161 -3.28 26.70 13.62
CA ILE A 161 -2.86 27.74 14.58
C ILE A 161 -2.44 29.05 13.87
N PHE A 162 -2.15 29.00 12.58
CA PHE A 162 -1.73 30.15 11.77
C PHE A 162 -2.83 30.74 10.88
N LYS A 163 -4.09 30.43 11.15
CA LYS A 163 -5.28 31.11 10.64
C LYS A 163 -5.81 32.03 11.73
#